data_c0f0e5c3a10ba12ee4f8306fce6324bb
#
_entry.id   c0f0e5c3a10ba12ee4f8306fce6324bb
#
_cell.length_a   1.000
_cell.length_b   1.000
_cell.length_c   1.000
_cell.angle_alpha   90.00
_cell.angle_beta   90.00
_cell.angle_gamma   90.00
#
_symmetry.space_group_name_H-M   'P 1'
#
loop_
_entity.id
_entity.type
_entity.pdbx_description
1 polymer ?
#
loop_
_entity_poly.entity_id
_entity_poly.type
_entity_poly.pdbx_seq_one_letter_code
_entity_poly.pdbx_strand_id
1 'polypeptide(L)'
;MNDGSLYYLLLLPLAAALLCWVLASVSGWTRLAAEYRLDHPVTGERAWMRTARIGPVNYHSVLSFTCTDEGLQISIAFPFRIGHPPLFIPWDEFDHVVPDNKLFSNRIKASIGRPEIARVVLPAWVRYRMPMSLRGIAEE
;
A
#
# COMPACT_ATOMS: atom_id res chain seq x y z
N MET A 1 27.86 3.94 -31.02
CA MET A 1 27.16 4.34 -29.80
C MET A 1 28.11 5.18 -28.95
N ASN A 2 27.64 6.34 -28.58
CA ASN A 2 28.45 7.31 -27.83
C ASN A 2 28.59 6.82 -26.37
N ASP A 3 29.75 6.97 -25.77
CA ASP A 3 29.98 6.53 -24.39
C ASP A 3 29.00 7.12 -23.39
N GLY A 4 28.51 8.34 -23.66
CA GLY A 4 27.47 8.97 -22.84
C GLY A 4 26.15 8.21 -22.80
N SER A 5 25.78 7.50 -23.88
CA SER A 5 24.55 6.72 -23.93
C SER A 5 24.57 5.52 -22.99
N LEU A 6 25.73 4.90 -22.82
CA LEU A 6 25.90 3.78 -21.89
C LEU A 6 25.71 4.21 -20.44
N TYR A 7 26.22 5.39 -20.08
CA TYR A 7 26.03 5.93 -18.73
C TYR A 7 24.56 6.17 -18.43
N TYR A 8 23.79 6.72 -19.37
CA TYR A 8 22.36 6.94 -19.17
C TYR A 8 21.63 5.62 -19.03
N LEU A 9 21.99 4.59 -19.78
CA LEU A 9 21.35 3.28 -19.68
C LEU A 9 21.58 2.62 -18.34
N LEU A 10 22.72 2.90 -17.67
CA LEU A 10 23.03 2.40 -16.35
C LEU A 10 22.44 3.28 -15.24
N LEU A 11 22.45 4.60 -15.45
CA LEU A 11 21.98 5.57 -14.44
C LEU A 11 20.47 5.58 -14.27
N LEU A 12 19.70 5.35 -15.34
CA LEU A 12 18.25 5.37 -15.28
C LEU A 12 17.67 4.30 -14.34
N PRO A 13 18.08 3.02 -14.43
CA PRO A 13 17.61 2.01 -13.50
C PRO A 13 18.04 2.29 -12.05
N LEU A 14 19.26 2.80 -11.86
CA LEU A 14 19.76 3.15 -10.52
C LEU A 14 18.96 4.31 -9.93
N ALA A 15 18.68 5.32 -10.73
CA ALA A 15 17.87 6.46 -10.28
C ALA A 15 16.44 6.02 -9.94
N ALA A 16 15.86 5.14 -10.76
CA ALA A 16 14.52 4.60 -10.51
C ALA A 16 14.49 3.77 -9.23
N ALA A 17 15.51 2.95 -8.99
CA ALA A 17 15.63 2.15 -7.78
C ALA A 17 15.76 3.04 -6.55
N LEU A 18 16.58 4.07 -6.63
CA LEU A 18 16.74 5.04 -5.53
C LEU A 18 15.43 5.76 -5.25
N LEU A 19 14.73 6.18 -6.29
CA LEU A 19 13.44 6.86 -6.13
C LEU A 19 12.42 5.94 -5.46
N CYS A 20 12.35 4.69 -5.86
CA CYS A 20 11.45 3.71 -5.23
C CYS A 20 11.79 3.52 -3.75
N TRP A 21 13.08 3.43 -3.44
CA TRP A 21 13.53 3.28 -2.07
C TRP A 21 13.19 4.50 -1.22
N VAL A 22 13.39 5.71 -1.77
CA VAL A 22 13.02 6.96 -1.09
C VAL A 22 11.51 7.02 -0.85
N LEU A 23 10.71 6.68 -1.85
CA LEU A 23 9.25 6.66 -1.71
C LEU A 23 8.80 5.69 -0.63
N ALA A 24 9.42 4.50 -0.56
CA ALA A 24 9.12 3.52 0.48
C ALA A 24 9.43 4.07 1.87
N SER A 25 10.52 4.81 2.01
CA SER A 25 10.91 5.41 3.28
C SER A 25 9.96 6.54 3.68
N VAL A 26 9.64 7.42 2.73
CA VAL A 26 8.79 8.60 2.99
C VAL A 26 7.34 8.19 3.27
N SER A 27 6.83 7.20 2.54
CA SER A 27 5.44 6.74 2.71
C SER A 27 5.20 6.01 4.03
N GLY A 28 6.26 5.45 4.60
CA GLY A 28 6.15 4.56 5.76
C GLY A 28 6.10 3.09 5.39
N TRP A 29 6.21 2.75 4.11
CA TRP A 29 6.20 1.36 3.66
C TRP A 29 7.29 0.54 4.33
N THR A 30 8.50 1.10 4.43
CA THR A 30 9.62 0.43 5.09
C THR A 30 9.31 0.11 6.55
N ARG A 31 8.67 1.04 7.25
CA ARG A 31 8.25 0.84 8.65
C ARG A 31 7.13 -0.20 8.76
N LEU A 32 6.19 -0.16 7.83
CA LEU A 32 5.13 -1.17 7.77
C LEU A 32 5.71 -2.55 7.48
N ALA A 33 6.70 -2.65 6.60
CA ALA A 33 7.34 -3.92 6.28
C ALA A 33 8.10 -4.50 7.47
N ALA A 34 8.62 -3.65 8.36
CA ALA A 34 9.28 -4.12 9.57
C ALA A 34 8.33 -4.91 10.48
N GLU A 35 7.04 -4.55 10.47
CA GLU A 35 6.02 -5.19 11.31
C GLU A 35 5.15 -6.20 10.54
N TYR A 36 4.85 -5.90 9.27
CA TYR A 36 3.80 -6.60 8.52
C TYR A 36 4.29 -7.21 7.21
N ARG A 37 5.57 -7.47 7.08
CA ARG A 37 6.09 -8.09 5.87
C ARG A 37 5.47 -9.47 5.66
N LEU A 38 5.00 -9.72 4.44
CA LEU A 38 4.38 -10.99 4.09
C LEU A 38 5.44 -12.09 4.03
N ASP A 39 5.24 -13.15 4.85
CA ASP A 39 6.18 -14.27 4.94
C ASP A 39 5.82 -15.44 4.04
N HIS A 40 4.55 -15.55 3.70
CA HIS A 40 4.04 -16.68 2.90
C HIS A 40 2.85 -16.23 2.08
N PRO A 41 2.59 -16.89 0.93
CA PRO A 41 1.47 -16.49 0.09
C PRO A 41 0.14 -16.64 0.80
N VAL A 42 -0.77 -15.70 0.55
CA VAL A 42 -2.13 -15.75 1.04
C VAL A 42 -3.09 -15.89 -0.13
N THR A 43 -4.21 -16.54 0.12
CA THR A 43 -5.26 -16.70 -0.87
C THR A 43 -6.50 -15.93 -0.45
N GLY A 44 -7.13 -15.28 -1.41
CA GLY A 44 -8.32 -14.49 -1.15
C GLY A 44 -8.72 -13.75 -2.41
N GLU A 45 -9.74 -12.91 -2.26
CA GLU A 45 -10.20 -12.08 -3.36
C GLU A 45 -9.19 -10.98 -3.65
N ARG A 46 -8.83 -10.79 -4.91
CA ARG A 46 -7.73 -9.91 -5.31
C ARG A 46 -8.18 -8.87 -6.32
N ALA A 47 -7.70 -7.65 -6.13
CA ALA A 47 -7.87 -6.56 -7.08
C ALA A 47 -6.50 -6.07 -7.55
N TRP A 48 -6.38 -5.85 -8.86
CA TRP A 48 -5.14 -5.43 -9.49
C TRP A 48 -5.18 -3.95 -9.85
N MET A 49 -4.01 -3.34 -9.90
CA MET A 49 -3.81 -1.99 -10.44
C MET A 49 -4.72 -0.94 -9.81
N ARG A 50 -4.76 -0.94 -8.49
CA ARG A 50 -5.58 0.00 -7.72
C ARG A 50 -4.73 1.17 -7.22
N THR A 51 -5.41 2.27 -6.90
CA THR A 51 -4.81 3.48 -6.37
C THR A 51 -5.08 3.57 -4.87
N ALA A 52 -4.05 3.90 -4.10
CA ALA A 52 -4.19 4.14 -2.67
C ALA A 52 -3.13 5.13 -2.21
N ARG A 53 -3.36 5.73 -1.07
CA ARG A 53 -2.40 6.62 -0.43
C ARG A 53 -1.82 5.92 0.79
N ILE A 54 -0.50 5.90 0.90
CA ILE A 54 0.20 5.37 2.06
C ILE A 54 1.08 6.48 2.60
N GLY A 55 0.77 6.93 3.84
CA GLY A 55 1.39 8.12 4.37
C GLY A 55 1.13 9.32 3.44
N PRO A 56 2.14 10.12 3.13
CA PRO A 56 1.99 11.26 2.22
C PRO A 56 2.08 10.90 0.73
N VAL A 57 2.28 9.62 0.38
CA VAL A 57 2.55 9.20 -1.01
C VAL A 57 1.31 8.58 -1.64
N ASN A 58 0.90 9.10 -2.81
CA ASN A 58 -0.15 8.53 -3.62
C ASN A 58 0.44 7.52 -4.60
N TYR A 59 -0.01 6.28 -4.53
CA TYR A 59 0.36 5.23 -5.48
C TYR A 59 -0.78 5.05 -6.48
N HIS A 60 -0.56 5.45 -7.72
CA HIS A 60 -1.59 5.45 -8.75
C HIS A 60 -1.53 4.18 -9.60
N SER A 61 -2.58 3.38 -9.52
CA SER A 61 -2.80 2.21 -10.40
C SER A 61 -1.68 1.18 -10.38
N VAL A 62 -0.88 1.13 -9.31
CA VAL A 62 0.26 0.20 -9.20
C VAL A 62 0.12 -0.79 -8.05
N LEU A 63 -0.90 -0.62 -7.21
CA LEU A 63 -1.08 -1.48 -6.03
C LEU A 63 -2.07 -2.60 -6.32
N SER A 64 -1.80 -3.76 -5.74
CA SER A 64 -2.72 -4.90 -5.74
C SER A 64 -3.09 -5.23 -4.31
N PHE A 65 -4.35 -5.56 -4.09
CA PHE A 65 -4.88 -5.89 -2.77
C PHE A 65 -5.46 -7.30 -2.79
N THR A 66 -5.19 -8.07 -1.75
CA THR A 66 -5.83 -9.36 -1.53
C THR A 66 -6.48 -9.35 -0.16
N CYS A 67 -7.80 -9.52 -0.12
CA CYS A 67 -8.54 -9.56 1.13
C CYS A 67 -8.75 -10.99 1.57
N THR A 68 -8.43 -11.25 2.84
CA THR A 68 -8.69 -12.53 3.50
C THR A 68 -9.49 -12.26 4.77
N ASP A 69 -9.94 -13.31 5.43
CA ASP A 69 -10.65 -13.19 6.70
C ASP A 69 -9.73 -12.64 7.80
N GLU A 70 -8.42 -12.82 7.66
CA GLU A 70 -7.45 -12.43 8.68
C GLU A 70 -6.87 -11.05 8.47
N GLY A 71 -6.79 -10.58 7.24
CA GLY A 71 -6.16 -9.29 6.97
C GLY A 71 -6.14 -8.92 5.50
N LEU A 72 -5.36 -7.89 5.20
CA LEU A 72 -5.21 -7.32 3.88
C LEU A 72 -3.77 -7.45 3.41
N GLN A 73 -3.58 -8.10 2.27
CA GLN A 73 -2.28 -8.10 1.58
C GLN A 73 -2.20 -6.89 0.65
N ILE A 74 -1.08 -6.18 0.71
CA ILE A 74 -0.80 -5.06 -0.18
C ILE A 74 0.51 -5.37 -0.90
N SER A 75 0.47 -5.32 -2.23
CA SER A 75 1.67 -5.50 -3.04
C SER A 75 1.71 -4.46 -4.15
N ILE A 76 2.91 -4.23 -4.68
CA ILE A 76 3.11 -3.22 -5.72
C ILE A 76 3.59 -3.91 -7.00
N ALA A 77 3.22 -3.33 -8.16
CA ALA A 77 3.58 -3.88 -9.46
C ALA A 77 5.07 -3.75 -9.73
N PHE A 78 5.63 -4.76 -10.38
CA PHE A 78 6.98 -4.65 -10.93
C PHE A 78 6.99 -3.55 -12.01
N PRO A 79 7.99 -2.68 -12.10
CA PRO A 79 9.31 -2.71 -11.43
C PRO A 79 9.39 -1.92 -10.12
N PHE A 80 8.28 -1.48 -9.54
CA PHE A 80 8.28 -0.60 -8.36
C PHE A 80 8.52 -1.34 -7.04
N ARG A 81 8.80 -2.64 -7.10
CA ARG A 81 8.98 -3.48 -5.90
C ARG A 81 10.24 -3.19 -5.10
N ILE A 82 11.18 -2.43 -5.65
CA ILE A 82 12.41 -2.08 -4.95
C ILE A 82 12.07 -1.23 -3.73
N GLY A 83 12.46 -1.73 -2.55
CA GLY A 83 12.12 -1.09 -1.29
C GLY A 83 10.66 -1.26 -0.86
N HIS A 84 9.84 -1.97 -1.65
CA HIS A 84 8.43 -2.18 -1.38
C HIS A 84 8.10 -3.68 -1.29
N PRO A 85 8.58 -4.40 -0.25
CA PRO A 85 8.18 -5.79 -0.09
C PRO A 85 6.68 -5.90 0.15
N PRO A 86 6.04 -7.02 -0.24
CA PRO A 86 4.61 -7.18 0.01
C PRO A 86 4.31 -7.17 1.50
N LEU A 87 3.15 -6.61 1.85
CA LEU A 87 2.70 -6.44 3.23
C LEU A 87 1.46 -7.30 3.46
N PHE A 88 1.33 -7.80 4.69
CA PHE A 88 0.09 -8.39 5.16
C PHE A 88 -0.27 -7.75 6.50
N ILE A 89 -1.36 -7.00 6.51
CA ILE A 89 -1.78 -6.25 7.70
C ILE A 89 -3.05 -6.91 8.26
N PRO A 90 -2.97 -7.51 9.47
CA PRO A 90 -4.15 -8.07 10.10
C PRO A 90 -5.22 -7.01 10.31
N TRP A 91 -6.49 -7.40 10.19
CA TRP A 91 -7.60 -6.45 10.33
C TRP A 91 -7.64 -5.78 11.71
N ASP A 92 -7.19 -6.46 12.74
CA ASP A 92 -7.17 -5.90 14.10
C ASP A 92 -6.09 -4.83 14.31
N GLU A 93 -5.19 -4.66 13.35
CA GLU A 93 -4.20 -3.58 13.37
C GLU A 93 -4.70 -2.29 12.70
N PHE A 94 -5.87 -2.32 12.08
CA PHE A 94 -6.52 -1.12 11.55
C PHE A 94 -7.24 -0.38 12.67
N ASP A 95 -7.01 0.92 12.76
CA ASP A 95 -7.61 1.77 13.77
C ASP A 95 -8.12 3.06 13.14
N HIS A 96 -9.02 3.75 13.81
CA HIS A 96 -9.59 5.02 13.34
C HIS A 96 -10.10 4.93 11.90
N VAL A 97 -10.82 3.85 11.60
CA VAL A 97 -11.34 3.61 10.25
C VAL A 97 -12.54 4.54 10.01
N VAL A 98 -12.37 5.50 9.10
CA VAL A 98 -13.40 6.48 8.78
C VAL A 98 -13.52 6.66 7.27
N PRO A 99 -14.69 7.05 6.77
CA PRO A 99 -14.82 7.31 5.33
C PRO A 99 -13.99 8.52 4.92
N ASP A 100 -13.41 8.46 3.74
CA ASP A 100 -12.74 9.59 3.12
C ASP A 100 -13.75 10.28 2.19
N ASN A 101 -14.36 11.34 2.70
CA ASN A 101 -15.52 11.97 2.05
C ASN A 101 -15.15 13.00 0.97
N LYS A 102 -14.05 12.78 0.26
CA LYS A 102 -13.69 13.67 -0.85
C LYS A 102 -14.46 13.28 -2.11
N LEU A 103 -15.34 14.15 -2.58
CA LEU A 103 -15.93 14.15 -3.92
C LEU A 103 -16.30 12.76 -4.47
N PHE A 104 -17.40 12.19 -3.99
CA PHE A 104 -17.94 10.91 -4.50
C PHE A 104 -17.02 9.71 -4.33
N SER A 105 -16.01 9.85 -3.49
CA SER A 105 -15.07 8.77 -3.20
C SER A 105 -15.64 7.90 -2.08
N ASN A 106 -15.70 6.59 -2.32
CA ASN A 106 -16.06 5.62 -1.29
C ASN A 106 -14.84 5.04 -0.60
N ARG A 107 -13.73 5.79 -0.65
CA ARG A 107 -12.48 5.37 -0.01
C ARG A 107 -12.58 5.48 1.50
N ILE A 108 -11.71 4.78 2.19
CA ILE A 108 -11.61 4.85 3.64
C ILE A 108 -10.21 5.31 4.05
N LYS A 109 -10.17 6.00 5.19
CA LYS A 109 -8.91 6.32 5.88
C LYS A 109 -8.77 5.42 7.08
N ALA A 110 -7.57 4.99 7.37
CA ALA A 110 -7.29 4.21 8.56
C ALA A 110 -5.87 4.47 9.04
N SER A 111 -5.67 4.26 10.33
CA SER A 111 -4.33 4.21 10.94
C SER A 111 -3.92 2.76 11.07
N ILE A 112 -2.65 2.47 10.82
CA ILE A 112 -2.11 1.12 10.92
C ILE A 112 -1.12 1.07 12.08
N GLY A 113 -1.35 0.11 12.97
CA GLY A 113 -0.46 -0.14 14.11
C GLY A 113 -0.82 0.66 15.36
N ARG A 114 -0.37 0.16 16.50
CA ARG A 114 -0.54 0.79 17.82
C ARG A 114 0.78 0.70 18.58
N PRO A 115 1.57 1.79 18.66
CA PRO A 115 1.27 3.14 18.14
C PRO A 115 1.27 3.20 16.61
N GLU A 116 0.68 4.26 16.06
CA GLU A 116 0.51 4.43 14.63
C GLU A 116 1.85 4.39 13.89
N ILE A 117 1.93 3.49 12.89
CA ILE A 117 3.09 3.38 12.00
C ILE A 117 2.86 4.24 10.76
N ALA A 118 1.67 4.16 10.18
CA ALA A 118 1.32 4.91 8.99
C ALA A 118 -0.20 5.11 8.89
N ARG A 119 -0.60 6.16 8.16
CA ARG A 119 -1.99 6.38 7.78
C ARG A 119 -2.15 5.99 6.32
N VAL A 120 -3.28 5.38 6.02
CA VAL A 120 -3.56 4.92 4.66
C VAL A 120 -4.94 5.39 4.21
N VAL A 121 -5.08 5.62 2.91
CA VAL A 121 -6.37 5.85 2.27
C VAL A 121 -6.54 4.74 1.24
N LEU A 122 -7.51 3.87 1.48
CA LEU A 122 -7.71 2.66 0.70
C LEU A 122 -8.91 2.79 -0.22
N PRO A 123 -8.89 2.09 -1.39
CA PRO A 123 -9.99 2.21 -2.34
C PRO A 123 -11.28 1.57 -1.84
N ALA A 124 -12.39 1.93 -2.47
CA ALA A 124 -13.72 1.39 -2.16
C ALA A 124 -13.76 -0.13 -2.21
N TRP A 125 -12.99 -0.73 -3.11
CA TRP A 125 -12.91 -2.19 -3.22
C TRP A 125 -12.54 -2.84 -1.87
N VAL A 126 -11.58 -2.26 -1.15
CA VAL A 126 -11.17 -2.74 0.18
C VAL A 126 -12.27 -2.48 1.20
N ARG A 127 -12.88 -1.29 1.16
CA ARG A 127 -13.95 -0.90 2.09
C ARG A 127 -15.07 -1.93 2.12
N TYR A 128 -15.50 -2.40 0.96
CA TYR A 128 -16.62 -3.33 0.88
C TYR A 128 -16.27 -4.76 1.27
N ARG A 129 -14.98 -5.05 1.44
CA ARG A 129 -14.50 -6.40 1.76
C ARG A 129 -13.91 -6.53 3.15
N MET A 130 -13.73 -5.41 3.86
CA MET A 130 -13.23 -5.48 5.23
C MET A 130 -14.31 -6.00 6.16
N PRO A 131 -13.92 -6.53 7.35
CA PRO A 131 -14.89 -7.07 8.30
C PRO A 131 -15.97 -6.08 8.69
N MET A 132 -17.17 -6.57 8.96
CA MET A 132 -18.33 -5.75 9.35
C MET A 132 -18.04 -4.88 10.58
N SER A 133 -17.26 -5.38 11.51
CA SER A 133 -16.88 -4.62 12.70
C SER A 133 -16.16 -3.31 12.35
N LEU A 134 -15.27 -3.36 11.37
CA LEU A 134 -14.56 -2.18 10.91
C LEU A 134 -15.44 -1.28 10.03
N ARG A 135 -16.27 -1.89 9.18
CA ARG A 135 -17.22 -1.13 8.34
C ARG A 135 -18.24 -0.37 9.17
N GLY A 136 -18.70 -0.96 10.27
CA GLY A 136 -19.63 -0.31 11.17
C GLY A 136 -19.05 0.97 11.76
N ILE A 137 -17.76 0.95 12.11
CA ILE A 137 -17.06 2.15 12.58
C ILE A 137 -16.98 3.18 11.46
N ALA A 138 -16.68 2.74 10.23
CA ALA A 138 -16.53 3.63 9.09
C ALA A 138 -17.85 4.29 8.65
N GLU A 139 -18.98 3.67 8.96
CA GLU A 139 -20.31 4.18 8.59
C GLU A 139 -20.89 5.15 9.63
N GLU A 140 -20.34 5.15 10.83
CA GLU A 140 -20.69 6.09 11.88
C GLU A 140 -19.92 7.39 11.71
#